data_e8994ea12619a8e175b21a8e4ea7ea95
#
_entry.id   e8994ea12619a8e175b21a8e4ea7ea95
#
_cell.length_a   1.000
_cell.length_b   1.000
_cell.length_c   1.000
_cell.angle_alpha   90.00
_cell.angle_beta   90.00
_cell.angle_gamma   90.00
#
_symmetry.space_group_name_H-M   'P 1'
#
loop_
_entity.id
_entity.type
_entity.pdbx_description
1 polymer ?
#
loop_
_entity_poly.entity_id
_entity_poly.type
_entity_poly.pdbx_seq_one_letter_code
_entity_poly.pdbx_strand_id
1 'polypeptide(L)'
;IFAAILTTLTSCAQNDKNMKTLVTYFSATGNTEAVAKQIADITGADIFEIRPEVPYSQADLDWTDKTSRSSVEMNDRSFRPAFIKDLKNHDDYDVIYIGFPIWWYTAPTIINSFVEEYGFEGKKVVMFATSGGSTPEKALKEFKAAYPEIDWVEAKLLNGATEESIKKWIDEK
;
A
#
# COMPACT_ATOMS: atom_id res chain seq x y z
N ILE A 1 20.77 3.73 62.88
CA ILE A 1 20.80 4.63 61.73
C ILE A 1 20.51 3.76 60.51
N PHE A 2 19.22 3.80 60.07
CA PHE A 2 18.79 3.13 58.83
C PHE A 2 18.79 4.15 57.70
N ALA A 3 19.65 3.97 56.71
CA ALA A 3 19.64 4.77 55.47
C ALA A 3 18.64 4.14 54.51
N ALA A 4 17.54 4.85 54.21
CA ALA A 4 16.61 4.50 53.17
C ALA A 4 17.19 4.90 51.80
N ILE A 5 17.48 3.93 50.96
CA ILE A 5 17.85 4.15 49.59
C ILE A 5 16.59 4.35 48.77
N LEU A 6 16.35 5.59 48.34
CA LEU A 6 15.24 5.97 47.49
C LEU A 6 15.68 5.69 46.03
N THR A 7 15.25 4.55 45.50
CA THR A 7 15.44 4.24 44.06
C THR A 7 14.39 5.02 43.25
N THR A 8 14.83 6.08 42.60
CA THR A 8 14.04 6.79 41.60
C THR A 8 13.93 5.92 40.37
N LEU A 9 12.76 5.33 40.16
CA LEU A 9 12.37 4.74 38.88
C LEU A 9 12.19 5.87 37.87
N THR A 10 13.23 6.08 37.06
CA THR A 10 13.12 6.92 35.87
C THR A 10 12.27 6.16 34.85
N SER A 11 10.98 6.48 34.81
CA SER A 11 10.10 6.06 33.74
C SER A 11 10.64 6.68 32.45
N CYS A 12 11.23 5.84 31.59
CA CYS A 12 11.44 6.19 30.20
C CYS A 12 10.05 6.38 29.59
N ALA A 13 9.56 7.61 29.52
CA ALA A 13 8.47 7.94 28.63
C ALA A 13 8.96 7.59 27.20
N GLN A 14 8.51 6.45 26.67
CA GLN A 14 8.58 6.18 25.26
C GLN A 14 7.88 7.36 24.58
N ASN A 15 8.64 8.09 23.81
CA ASN A 15 8.15 9.12 22.92
C ASN A 15 7.38 8.35 21.83
N ASP A 16 6.09 8.09 22.02
CA ASP A 16 5.18 7.63 20.99
C ASP A 16 5.09 8.77 19.97
N LYS A 17 6.09 8.80 19.08
CA LYS A 17 6.05 9.61 17.88
C LYS A 17 4.77 9.19 17.18
N ASN A 18 3.80 10.09 17.12
CA ASN A 18 2.52 9.84 16.44
C ASN A 18 2.85 9.57 14.97
N MET A 19 2.98 8.28 14.60
CA MET A 19 3.39 7.87 13.25
C MET A 19 2.33 8.34 12.25
N LYS A 20 2.75 9.16 11.31
CA LYS A 20 1.87 9.67 10.27
C LYS A 20 1.69 8.60 9.19
N THR A 21 0.45 8.25 8.92
CA THR A 21 0.09 7.17 8.00
C THR A 21 -0.57 7.73 6.73
N LEU A 22 -0.22 7.15 5.59
CA LEU A 22 -0.84 7.41 4.30
C LEU A 22 -1.41 6.11 3.73
N VAL A 23 -2.64 6.13 3.27
CA VAL A 23 -3.25 5.05 2.49
C VAL A 23 -3.27 5.46 1.02
N THR A 24 -2.54 4.73 0.19
CA THR A 24 -2.53 4.93 -1.27
C THR A 24 -3.17 3.75 -1.97
N TYR A 25 -3.79 3.98 -3.11
CA TYR A 25 -4.39 2.89 -3.87
C TYR A 25 -4.53 3.22 -5.35
N PHE A 26 -4.45 2.17 -6.17
CA PHE A 26 -4.97 2.15 -7.53
C PHE A 26 -6.22 1.28 -7.58
N SER A 27 -7.29 1.78 -8.21
CA SER A 27 -8.55 1.01 -8.35
C SER A 27 -9.18 1.25 -9.71
N ALA A 28 -9.23 0.23 -10.55
CA ALA A 28 -9.86 0.33 -11.88
C ALA A 28 -11.39 0.12 -11.84
N THR A 29 -11.92 -0.55 -10.81
CA THR A 29 -13.34 -0.95 -10.71
C THR A 29 -14.00 -0.57 -9.39
N GLY A 30 -13.32 0.19 -8.52
CA GLY A 30 -13.84 0.62 -7.22
C GLY A 30 -13.62 -0.37 -6.06
N ASN A 31 -13.26 -1.62 -6.32
CA ASN A 31 -13.12 -2.63 -5.25
C ASN A 31 -11.97 -2.31 -4.29
N THR A 32 -10.79 -1.97 -4.82
CA THR A 32 -9.63 -1.60 -4.00
C THR A 32 -9.86 -0.26 -3.29
N GLU A 33 -10.52 0.68 -3.95
CA GLU A 33 -10.93 1.96 -3.36
C GLU A 33 -11.78 1.78 -2.11
N ALA A 34 -12.79 0.89 -2.17
CA ALA A 34 -13.65 0.62 -1.02
C ALA A 34 -12.88 0.12 0.20
N VAL A 35 -11.89 -0.76 -0.01
CA VAL A 35 -11.00 -1.25 1.06
C VAL A 35 -10.07 -0.14 1.56
N ALA A 36 -9.50 0.67 0.65
CA ALA A 36 -8.62 1.78 1.01
C ALA A 36 -9.32 2.79 1.92
N LYS A 37 -10.57 3.13 1.62
CA LYS A 37 -11.39 4.03 2.47
C LYS A 37 -11.61 3.45 3.86
N GLN A 38 -11.91 2.15 3.97
CA GLN A 38 -12.06 1.51 5.29
C GLN A 38 -10.76 1.55 6.10
N ILE A 39 -9.61 1.29 5.48
CA ILE A 39 -8.31 1.38 6.15
C ILE A 39 -8.05 2.82 6.61
N ALA A 40 -8.30 3.81 5.76
CA ALA A 40 -8.11 5.22 6.10
C ALA A 40 -9.02 5.64 7.27
N ASP A 41 -10.30 5.26 7.25
CA ASP A 41 -11.25 5.55 8.33
C ASP A 41 -10.84 4.92 9.66
N ILE A 42 -10.38 3.66 9.65
CA ILE A 42 -9.93 2.93 10.85
C ILE A 42 -8.66 3.56 11.44
N THR A 43 -7.72 3.95 10.58
CA THR A 43 -6.41 4.46 11.00
C THR A 43 -6.38 5.97 11.22
N GLY A 44 -7.38 6.70 10.74
CA GLY A 44 -7.36 8.17 10.69
C GLY A 44 -6.29 8.70 9.71
N ALA A 45 -5.87 7.88 8.75
CA ALA A 45 -4.82 8.21 7.80
C ALA A 45 -5.29 9.13 6.67
N ASP A 46 -4.36 9.90 6.12
CA ASP A 46 -4.58 10.57 4.84
C ASP A 46 -4.75 9.52 3.72
N ILE A 47 -5.56 9.83 2.71
CA ILE A 47 -5.83 8.93 1.60
C ILE A 47 -5.43 9.55 0.27
N PHE A 48 -4.81 8.78 -0.62
CA PHE A 48 -4.38 9.21 -1.95
C PHE A 48 -4.68 8.17 -3.01
N GLU A 49 -5.38 8.57 -4.07
CA GLU A 49 -5.64 7.73 -5.23
C GLU A 49 -4.52 7.85 -6.26
N ILE A 50 -3.93 6.72 -6.66
CA ILE A 50 -2.99 6.64 -7.77
C ILE A 50 -3.80 6.65 -9.07
N ARG A 51 -4.04 7.84 -9.61
CA ARG A 51 -4.88 8.04 -10.79
C ARG A 51 -4.05 7.96 -12.06
N PRO A 52 -4.33 7.02 -12.97
CA PRO A 52 -3.68 7.04 -14.30
C PRO A 52 -4.05 8.34 -15.03
N GLU A 53 -3.11 8.92 -15.80
CA GLU A 53 -3.40 10.11 -16.61
C GLU A 53 -4.54 9.87 -17.62
N VAL A 54 -4.61 8.66 -18.16
CA VAL A 54 -5.71 8.20 -19.00
C VAL A 54 -6.45 7.09 -18.26
N PRO A 55 -7.71 7.31 -17.83
CA PRO A 55 -8.50 6.28 -17.16
C PRO A 55 -8.63 5.01 -18.01
N TYR A 56 -8.71 3.85 -17.34
CA TYR A 56 -8.97 2.59 -18.03
C TYR A 56 -10.44 2.46 -18.41
N SER A 57 -10.70 2.20 -19.69
CA SER A 57 -12.02 1.80 -20.18
C SER A 57 -12.28 0.32 -19.91
N GLN A 58 -13.52 -0.13 -20.12
CA GLN A 58 -13.86 -1.56 -20.04
C GLN A 58 -13.04 -2.40 -21.04
N ALA A 59 -12.81 -1.88 -22.25
CA ALA A 59 -11.98 -2.54 -23.26
C ALA A 59 -10.52 -2.64 -22.82
N ASP A 60 -9.98 -1.60 -22.15
CA ASP A 60 -8.62 -1.62 -21.61
C ASP A 60 -8.44 -2.69 -20.51
N LEU A 61 -9.50 -3.06 -19.82
CA LEU A 61 -9.49 -4.04 -18.73
C LEU A 61 -9.83 -5.46 -19.18
N ASP A 62 -10.10 -5.68 -20.45
CA ASP A 62 -10.37 -7.04 -20.98
C ASP A 62 -9.08 -7.88 -20.97
N TRP A 63 -8.90 -8.63 -19.90
CA TRP A 63 -7.74 -9.51 -19.71
C TRP A 63 -7.73 -10.71 -20.67
N THR A 64 -8.82 -10.98 -21.39
CA THR A 64 -8.91 -12.03 -22.41
C THR A 64 -8.38 -11.55 -23.78
N ASP A 65 -8.41 -10.23 -24.00
CA ASP A 65 -7.81 -9.60 -25.16
C ASP A 65 -6.33 -9.30 -24.91
N LYS A 66 -5.43 -9.99 -25.63
CA LYS A 66 -3.98 -9.78 -25.51
C LYS A 66 -3.51 -8.41 -26.00
N THR A 67 -4.37 -7.68 -26.73
CA THR A 67 -4.10 -6.34 -27.24
C THR A 67 -4.70 -5.25 -26.37
N SER A 68 -5.48 -5.60 -25.34
CA SER A 68 -6.01 -4.66 -24.38
C SER A 68 -4.86 -3.94 -23.65
N ARG A 69 -5.10 -2.71 -23.22
CA ARG A 69 -4.10 -1.89 -22.53
C ARG A 69 -3.51 -2.61 -21.31
N SER A 70 -4.36 -3.17 -20.45
CA SER A 70 -3.89 -3.91 -19.27
C SER A 70 -3.04 -5.13 -19.64
N SER A 71 -3.41 -5.88 -20.69
CA SER A 71 -2.63 -7.01 -21.18
C SER A 71 -1.26 -6.58 -21.69
N VAL A 72 -1.19 -5.50 -22.48
CA VAL A 72 0.08 -4.95 -23.00
C VAL A 72 0.98 -4.48 -21.87
N GLU A 73 0.44 -3.70 -20.93
CA GLU A 73 1.19 -3.18 -19.77
C GLU A 73 1.72 -4.31 -18.88
N MET A 74 0.94 -5.37 -18.66
CA MET A 74 1.36 -6.49 -17.81
C MET A 74 2.31 -7.47 -18.49
N ASN A 75 2.33 -7.52 -19.82
CA ASN A 75 3.29 -8.33 -20.59
C ASN A 75 4.69 -7.71 -20.57
N ASP A 76 4.81 -6.40 -20.43
CA ASP A 76 6.08 -5.70 -20.25
C ASP A 76 6.21 -5.20 -18.81
N ARG A 77 6.91 -5.96 -17.97
CA ARG A 77 7.12 -5.60 -16.55
C ARG A 77 7.96 -4.35 -16.34
N SER A 78 8.62 -3.85 -17.39
CA SER A 78 9.34 -2.56 -17.38
C SER A 78 8.44 -1.38 -17.74
N PHE A 79 7.23 -1.62 -18.24
CA PHE A 79 6.29 -0.56 -18.58
C PHE A 79 5.92 0.26 -17.34
N ARG A 80 5.88 1.58 -17.50
CA ARG A 80 5.54 2.53 -16.42
C ARG A 80 4.40 3.41 -16.87
N PRO A 81 3.13 3.02 -16.59
CA PRO A 81 1.99 3.86 -16.90
C PRO A 81 2.12 5.24 -16.26
N ALA A 82 1.81 6.28 -17.03
CA ALA A 82 1.76 7.63 -16.51
C ALA A 82 0.57 7.82 -15.56
N PHE A 83 0.79 8.54 -14.46
CA PHE A 83 -0.24 8.84 -13.47
C PHE A 83 -0.13 10.30 -13.01
N ILE A 84 -1.20 10.82 -12.39
CA ILE A 84 -1.26 12.20 -11.91
C ILE A 84 -0.42 12.33 -10.64
N LYS A 85 0.65 13.12 -10.72
CA LYS A 85 1.66 13.29 -9.67
C LYS A 85 1.33 14.49 -8.77
N ASP A 86 0.26 14.38 -7.98
CA ASP A 86 -0.21 15.46 -7.13
C ASP A 86 -0.17 15.15 -5.62
N LEU A 87 0.49 14.05 -5.22
CA LEU A 87 0.78 13.76 -3.82
C LEU A 87 1.82 14.75 -3.28
N LYS A 88 1.42 15.50 -2.25
CA LYS A 88 2.28 16.48 -1.57
C LYS A 88 2.74 15.93 -0.24
N ASN A 89 3.91 16.41 0.21
CA ASN A 89 4.45 16.11 1.53
C ASN A 89 4.59 14.59 1.81
N HIS A 90 4.89 13.79 0.77
CA HIS A 90 5.04 12.33 0.89
C HIS A 90 6.14 11.94 1.89
N ASP A 91 7.12 12.82 2.12
CA ASP A 91 8.19 12.62 3.10
C ASP A 91 7.72 12.64 4.55
N ASP A 92 6.57 13.27 4.82
CA ASP A 92 6.04 13.43 6.19
C ASP A 92 5.49 12.12 6.77
N TYR A 93 5.24 11.10 5.95
CA TYR A 93 4.63 9.85 6.39
C TYR A 93 5.68 8.84 6.83
N ASP A 94 5.39 8.12 7.91
CA ASP A 94 6.23 7.04 8.45
C ASP A 94 5.75 5.66 7.97
N VAL A 95 4.43 5.51 7.74
CA VAL A 95 3.77 4.26 7.31
C VAL A 95 2.95 4.51 6.05
N ILE A 96 3.17 3.69 5.04
CA ILE A 96 2.47 3.76 3.76
C ILE A 96 1.70 2.46 3.52
N TYR A 97 0.40 2.54 3.35
CA TYR A 97 -0.40 1.45 2.82
C TYR A 97 -0.52 1.62 1.30
N ILE A 98 -0.27 0.55 0.53
CA ILE A 98 -0.39 0.57 -0.92
C ILE A 98 -1.38 -0.51 -1.36
N GLY A 99 -2.52 -0.08 -1.91
CA GLY A 99 -3.60 -0.92 -2.38
C GLY A 99 -3.65 -1.08 -3.89
N PHE A 100 -3.94 -2.31 -4.37
CA PHE A 100 -4.06 -2.57 -5.81
C PHE A 100 -4.94 -3.79 -6.10
N PRO A 101 -5.59 -3.83 -7.29
CA PRO A 101 -6.16 -5.06 -7.80
C PRO A 101 -5.04 -5.97 -8.29
N ILE A 102 -5.11 -7.27 -8.03
CA ILE A 102 -4.12 -8.20 -8.59
C ILE A 102 -4.41 -8.42 -10.07
N TRP A 103 -3.44 -8.08 -10.92
CA TRP A 103 -3.42 -8.37 -12.35
C TRP A 103 -2.31 -9.40 -12.65
N TRP A 104 -2.63 -10.48 -13.38
CA TRP A 104 -1.67 -11.55 -13.73
C TRP A 104 -0.81 -11.99 -12.54
N TYR A 105 -1.48 -12.24 -11.39
CA TYR A 105 -0.86 -12.73 -10.15
C TYR A 105 0.09 -11.75 -9.44
N THR A 106 0.13 -10.48 -9.85
CA THR A 106 1.01 -9.48 -9.23
C THR A 106 0.36 -8.09 -9.23
N ALA A 107 1.10 -7.06 -8.79
CA ALA A 107 0.63 -5.68 -8.84
C ALA A 107 0.68 -5.14 -10.27
N PRO A 108 -0.29 -4.30 -10.67
CA PRO A 108 -0.21 -3.52 -11.90
C PRO A 108 1.02 -2.63 -11.94
N THR A 109 1.64 -2.46 -13.12
CA THR A 109 2.89 -1.71 -13.26
C THR A 109 2.79 -0.22 -12.90
N ILE A 110 1.58 0.34 -12.82
CA ILE A 110 1.35 1.69 -12.29
C ILE A 110 1.78 1.82 -10.82
N ILE A 111 1.76 0.73 -10.04
CA ILE A 111 2.28 0.72 -8.66
C ILE A 111 3.80 0.89 -8.66
N ASN A 112 4.51 0.30 -9.63
CA ASN A 112 5.95 0.55 -9.82
C ASN A 112 6.20 2.02 -10.17
N SER A 113 5.40 2.59 -11.10
CA SER A 113 5.49 4.02 -11.44
C SER A 113 5.37 4.91 -10.20
N PHE A 114 4.41 4.60 -9.32
CA PHE A 114 4.16 5.36 -8.08
C PHE A 114 5.32 5.24 -7.09
N VAL A 115 5.80 4.03 -6.83
CA VAL A 115 6.93 3.79 -5.91
C VAL A 115 8.20 4.46 -6.39
N GLU A 116 8.48 4.39 -7.69
CA GLU A 116 9.67 5.01 -8.29
C GLU A 116 9.61 6.54 -8.30
N GLU A 117 8.42 7.13 -8.39
CA GLU A 117 8.26 8.59 -8.38
C GLU A 117 8.47 9.20 -7.01
N TYR A 118 7.89 8.60 -5.97
CA TYR A 118 7.88 9.20 -4.65
C TYR A 118 8.97 8.68 -3.72
N GLY A 119 9.49 7.46 -3.96
CA GLY A 119 10.45 6.81 -3.08
C GLY A 119 9.90 6.63 -1.66
N PHE A 120 10.15 5.48 -1.04
CA PHE A 120 9.71 5.23 0.34
C PHE A 120 10.83 4.60 1.16
N GLU A 121 12.08 4.96 0.88
CA GLU A 121 13.26 4.48 1.58
C GLU A 121 13.15 4.79 3.09
N GLY A 122 13.34 3.77 3.90
CA GLY A 122 13.28 3.87 5.36
C GLY A 122 11.86 4.00 5.93
N LYS A 123 10.81 3.98 5.08
CA LYS A 123 9.41 3.97 5.52
C LYS A 123 8.89 2.55 5.59
N LYS A 124 7.95 2.30 6.50
CA LYS A 124 7.22 1.03 6.55
C LYS A 124 6.16 1.01 5.46
N VAL A 125 6.20 0.01 4.59
CA VAL A 125 5.22 -0.15 3.52
C VAL A 125 4.45 -1.45 3.71
N VAL A 126 3.13 -1.34 3.75
CA VAL A 126 2.19 -2.44 3.89
C VAL A 126 1.33 -2.52 2.63
N MET A 127 1.36 -3.65 1.96
CA MET A 127 0.54 -3.84 0.76
C MET A 127 -0.80 -4.48 1.12
N PHE A 128 -1.86 -4.04 0.45
CA PHE A 128 -3.14 -4.74 0.47
C PHE A 128 -3.67 -4.90 -0.96
N ALA A 129 -4.42 -5.95 -1.19
CA ALA A 129 -4.89 -6.27 -2.52
C ALA A 129 -6.33 -6.76 -2.55
N THR A 130 -6.97 -6.55 -3.69
CA THR A 130 -8.22 -7.19 -4.07
C THR A 130 -8.00 -8.07 -5.31
N SER A 131 -8.72 -9.18 -5.43
CA SER A 131 -8.52 -10.12 -6.53
C SER A 131 -9.74 -10.97 -6.78
N GLY A 132 -9.93 -11.42 -8.02
CA GLY A 132 -10.91 -12.43 -8.38
C GLY A 132 -10.54 -13.86 -7.95
N GLY A 133 -9.30 -14.14 -7.54
CA GLY A 133 -8.87 -15.51 -7.18
C GLY A 133 -7.38 -15.70 -6.92
N SER A 134 -6.60 -14.59 -6.91
CA SER A 134 -5.15 -14.65 -6.66
C SER A 134 -4.79 -14.01 -5.34
N THR A 135 -3.58 -14.29 -4.87
CA THR A 135 -3.02 -13.77 -3.61
C THR A 135 -1.84 -12.84 -3.86
N PRO A 136 -1.48 -11.92 -2.93
CA PRO A 136 -0.51 -10.86 -3.19
C PRO A 136 0.95 -11.23 -2.92
N GLU A 137 1.27 -12.46 -2.51
CA GLU A 137 2.62 -12.86 -2.09
C GLU A 137 3.66 -12.69 -3.21
N LYS A 138 3.25 -12.95 -4.47
CA LYS A 138 4.13 -12.75 -5.62
C LYS A 138 4.46 -11.27 -5.79
N ALA A 139 3.47 -10.38 -5.68
CA ALA A 139 3.70 -8.93 -5.72
C ALA A 139 4.68 -8.50 -4.65
N LEU A 140 4.47 -8.90 -3.39
CA LEU A 140 5.37 -8.58 -2.29
C LEU A 140 6.81 -9.05 -2.56
N LYS A 141 6.98 -10.28 -3.06
CA LYS A 141 8.30 -10.81 -3.41
C LYS A 141 8.99 -10.00 -4.50
N GLU A 142 8.25 -9.61 -5.55
CA GLU A 142 8.77 -8.81 -6.66
C GLU A 142 9.18 -7.41 -6.18
N PHE A 143 8.38 -6.77 -5.34
CA PHE A 143 8.69 -5.43 -4.81
C PHE A 143 9.86 -5.46 -3.82
N LYS A 144 9.97 -6.45 -2.95
CA LYS A 144 11.14 -6.64 -2.09
C LYS A 144 12.44 -6.84 -2.89
N ALA A 145 12.36 -7.50 -4.04
CA ALA A 145 13.52 -7.70 -4.90
C ALA A 145 13.88 -6.46 -5.72
N ALA A 146 12.88 -5.69 -6.18
CA ALA A 146 13.07 -4.51 -7.01
C ALA A 146 13.48 -3.26 -6.20
N TYR A 147 12.99 -3.14 -4.96
CA TYR A 147 13.17 -1.96 -4.08
C TYR A 147 13.60 -2.43 -2.68
N PRO A 148 14.82 -2.97 -2.52
CA PRO A 148 15.28 -3.56 -1.25
C PRO A 148 15.54 -2.53 -0.14
N GLU A 149 15.62 -1.24 -0.48
CA GLU A 149 15.79 -0.11 0.46
C GLU A 149 14.50 0.27 1.19
N ILE A 150 13.35 -0.25 0.75
CA ILE A 150 12.04 0.00 1.35
C ILE A 150 11.71 -1.14 2.34
N ASP A 151 11.21 -0.80 3.52
CA ASP A 151 10.75 -1.78 4.52
C ASP A 151 9.37 -2.33 4.17
N TRP A 152 9.33 -3.32 3.26
CA TRP A 152 8.12 -4.04 2.87
C TRP A 152 7.69 -5.01 3.97
N VAL A 153 6.73 -4.62 4.79
CA VAL A 153 6.28 -5.41 5.94
C VAL A 153 5.56 -6.68 5.49
N GLU A 154 4.47 -6.53 4.77
CA GLU A 154 3.66 -7.65 4.26
C GLU A 154 2.74 -7.24 3.11
N ALA A 155 2.02 -8.23 2.56
CA ALA A 155 0.91 -8.02 1.63
C ALA A 155 -0.30 -8.87 2.07
N LYS A 156 -1.49 -8.26 2.13
CA LYS A 156 -2.73 -8.90 2.59
C LYS A 156 -3.81 -8.85 1.52
N LEU A 157 -4.44 -9.99 1.26
CA LEU A 157 -5.67 -10.03 0.46
C LEU A 157 -6.87 -9.64 1.33
N LEU A 158 -7.64 -8.63 0.90
CA LEU A 158 -8.75 -8.07 1.66
C LEU A 158 -10.08 -8.12 0.89
N ASN A 159 -10.28 -9.14 0.05
CA ASN A 159 -11.56 -9.37 -0.62
C ASN A 159 -12.67 -9.59 0.40
N GLY A 160 -13.73 -8.76 0.33
CA GLY A 160 -14.89 -8.90 1.21
C GLY A 160 -14.54 -8.84 2.71
N ALA A 161 -13.39 -8.27 3.05
CA ALA A 161 -12.99 -8.09 4.43
C ALA A 161 -13.99 -7.18 5.16
N THR A 162 -14.37 -7.58 6.37
CA THR A 162 -15.20 -6.75 7.23
C THR A 162 -14.34 -5.71 7.93
N GLU A 163 -14.95 -4.61 8.36
CA GLU A 163 -14.27 -3.56 9.15
C GLU A 163 -13.55 -4.17 10.37
N GLU A 164 -14.21 -5.10 11.08
CA GLU A 164 -13.61 -5.79 12.22
C GLU A 164 -12.36 -6.59 11.85
N SER A 165 -12.39 -7.29 10.72
CA SER A 165 -11.24 -8.08 10.24
C SER A 165 -10.08 -7.19 9.79
N ILE A 166 -10.38 -6.05 9.16
CA ILE A 166 -9.38 -5.05 8.76
C ILE A 166 -8.77 -4.42 10.02
N LYS A 167 -9.59 -4.00 10.99
CA LYS A 167 -9.11 -3.44 12.24
C LYS A 167 -8.18 -4.41 12.98
N LYS A 168 -8.61 -5.67 13.14
CA LYS A 168 -7.76 -6.70 13.75
C LYS A 168 -6.42 -6.83 13.04
N TRP A 169 -6.43 -6.85 11.71
CA TRP A 169 -5.21 -6.94 10.92
C TRP A 169 -4.28 -5.73 11.13
N ILE A 170 -4.83 -4.50 11.23
CA ILE A 170 -4.06 -3.28 11.48
C ILE A 170 -3.46 -3.29 12.89
N ASP A 171 -4.23 -3.70 13.91
CA ASP A 171 -3.80 -3.75 15.31
C ASP A 171 -2.66 -4.76 15.56
N GLU A 172 -2.41 -5.69 14.63
CA GLU A 172 -1.33 -6.67 14.68
C GLU A 172 0.01 -6.12 14.11
N LYS A 173 0.08 -4.85 13.65
CA LYS A 173 1.26 -4.22 13.03
C LYS A 173 2.01 -3.33 13.98
#